data_9d0e016e88b54635723a78dc3db35f54
#
_entry.id   9d0e016e88b54635723a78dc3db35f54
#
_cell.length_a   1.000
_cell.length_b   1.000
_cell.length_c   1.000
_cell.angle_alpha   90.00
_cell.angle_beta   90.00
_cell.angle_gamma   90.00
#
_symmetry.space_group_name_H-M   'P 1'
#
loop_
_entity.id
_entity.type
_entity.pdbx_description
1 polymer ?
#
loop_
_entity_poly.entity_id
_entity_poly.type
_entity_poly.pdbx_seq_one_letter_code
_entity_poly.pdbx_strand_id
1 'polypeptide(L)'
;MSASARSAWLARILREPLAAALGAQGAEDIFTKIEMPLVRVLASMERAGMYVDPARLAAQSEELVGQIQSLELRIRELAGGEEFNLSSPMQLSRILFDKLGLPTAGLKKTQRGYYSTNAKVLEDLAKDHEIVRLILEYREKTKIKSTYLDTLGGQRRNDGRVHTTYNQTITATGRLSSSNPNLQNIPTRSELGHAVKKAFSVEEGSVFVAIDYSQIELRLLAHLSGDEHLVSAFNEGEDFHAETAARVFGVAVDEVTPQLRSRAKAVNFGIVYGQQAYGLSQTLDIPMAEAREMIDAYFRAYPGVRTYLDETVAFAKQTGYAETMYGRRRPIPELRVPAQRMFGERTAMNHPMQGSAADIIKIAMVRVAERLRAEGFAAKMILQVHDELDFECPASEVDALVAMVREEMEGVAQLRVPLIADASIGETWAEAK
;
A
#
# COMPACT_ATOMS: atom_id res chain seq x y z
N MET A 1 -28.98 32.17 -2.13
CA MET A 1 -28.39 31.06 -2.91
C MET A 1 -28.28 29.84 -2.03
N SER A 2 -28.72 28.67 -2.51
CA SER A 2 -28.47 27.35 -1.82
C SER A 2 -26.98 27.05 -1.76
N ALA A 3 -26.58 26.10 -0.89
CA ALA A 3 -25.18 25.67 -0.80
C ALA A 3 -24.65 25.17 -2.16
N SER A 4 -25.45 24.36 -2.87
CA SER A 4 -25.12 23.83 -4.20
C SER A 4 -24.92 24.93 -5.25
N ALA A 5 -25.78 25.98 -5.23
CA ALA A 5 -25.65 27.10 -6.15
C ALA A 5 -24.38 27.92 -5.88
N ARG A 6 -23.97 28.07 -4.60
CA ARG A 6 -22.71 28.71 -4.24
C ARG A 6 -21.50 27.91 -4.71
N SER A 7 -21.51 26.60 -4.53
CA SER A 7 -20.42 25.72 -4.98
C SER A 7 -20.28 25.77 -6.50
N ALA A 8 -21.36 25.69 -7.25
CA ALA A 8 -21.34 25.78 -8.72
C ALA A 8 -20.82 27.14 -9.21
N TRP A 9 -21.22 28.21 -8.56
CA TRP A 9 -20.75 29.57 -8.88
C TRP A 9 -19.26 29.73 -8.59
N LEU A 10 -18.78 29.25 -7.43
CA LEU A 10 -17.35 29.26 -7.08
C LEU A 10 -16.52 28.44 -8.07
N ALA A 11 -16.98 27.24 -8.42
CA ALA A 11 -16.29 26.40 -9.40
C ALA A 11 -16.15 27.11 -10.76
N ARG A 12 -17.20 27.84 -11.20
CA ARG A 12 -17.17 28.63 -12.44
C ARG A 12 -16.16 29.75 -12.39
N ILE A 13 -16.10 30.54 -11.29
CA ILE A 13 -15.18 31.67 -11.16
C ILE A 13 -13.73 31.18 -11.04
N LEU A 14 -13.49 30.09 -10.31
CA LEU A 14 -12.16 29.57 -10.06
C LEU A 14 -11.56 28.81 -11.26
N ARG A 15 -12.38 28.45 -12.25
CA ARG A 15 -11.94 27.63 -13.39
C ARG A 15 -10.75 28.22 -14.12
N GLU A 16 -10.84 29.47 -14.57
CA GLU A 16 -9.78 30.11 -15.34
C GLU A 16 -8.51 30.39 -14.52
N PRO A 17 -8.59 30.97 -13.30
CA PRO A 17 -7.39 31.14 -12.46
C PRO A 17 -6.69 29.82 -12.13
N LEU A 18 -7.45 28.76 -11.85
CA LEU A 18 -6.88 27.44 -11.56
C LEU A 18 -6.27 26.78 -12.81
N ALA A 19 -6.90 26.90 -13.98
CA ALA A 19 -6.34 26.41 -15.23
C ALA A 19 -5.02 27.11 -15.56
N ALA A 20 -4.95 28.44 -15.39
CA ALA A 20 -3.72 29.20 -15.56
C ALA A 20 -2.62 28.77 -14.58
N ALA A 21 -2.98 28.51 -13.31
CA ALA A 21 -2.05 28.00 -12.30
C ALA A 21 -1.53 26.60 -12.61
N LEU A 22 -2.39 25.70 -13.13
CA LEU A 22 -1.99 24.37 -13.59
C LEU A 22 -1.02 24.44 -14.76
N GLY A 23 -1.31 25.31 -15.75
CA GLY A 23 -0.41 25.54 -16.89
C GLY A 23 0.95 26.09 -16.45
N ALA A 24 0.98 27.05 -15.53
CA ALA A 24 2.22 27.60 -14.99
C ALA A 24 3.06 26.56 -14.21
N GLN A 25 2.44 25.52 -13.68
CA GLN A 25 3.10 24.42 -13.00
C GLN A 25 3.42 23.24 -13.91
N GLY A 26 3.04 23.29 -15.21
CA GLY A 26 3.20 22.17 -16.14
C GLY A 26 2.31 20.96 -15.81
N ALA A 27 1.21 21.14 -15.05
CA ALA A 27 0.32 20.08 -14.58
C ALA A 27 -0.95 19.92 -15.43
N GLU A 28 -1.07 20.65 -16.55
CA GLU A 28 -2.26 20.64 -17.41
C GLU A 28 -2.51 19.26 -18.04
N ASP A 29 -1.47 18.60 -18.52
CA ASP A 29 -1.57 17.28 -19.13
C ASP A 29 -2.03 16.22 -18.10
N ILE A 30 -1.49 16.25 -16.90
CA ILE A 30 -1.93 15.36 -15.81
C ILE A 30 -3.41 15.60 -15.52
N PHE A 31 -3.81 16.86 -15.38
CA PHE A 31 -5.19 17.21 -15.07
C PHE A 31 -6.15 16.77 -16.18
N THR A 32 -5.83 17.07 -17.45
CA THR A 32 -6.74 16.85 -18.57
C THR A 32 -6.73 15.41 -19.09
N LYS A 33 -5.55 14.73 -19.07
CA LYS A 33 -5.38 13.39 -19.65
C LYS A 33 -5.47 12.26 -18.64
N ILE A 34 -5.25 12.52 -17.34
CA ILE A 34 -5.25 11.49 -16.29
C ILE A 34 -6.40 11.74 -15.31
N GLU A 35 -6.38 12.87 -14.58
CA GLU A 35 -7.28 13.06 -13.43
C GLU A 35 -8.74 13.27 -13.85
N MET A 36 -9.00 14.08 -14.87
CA MET A 36 -10.38 14.36 -15.29
C MET A 36 -11.08 13.16 -15.95
N PRO A 37 -10.45 12.38 -16.86
CA PRO A 37 -11.05 11.15 -17.37
C PRO A 37 -11.35 10.14 -16.27
N LEU A 38 -10.45 10.03 -15.28
CA LEU A 38 -10.58 9.10 -14.16
C LEU A 38 -11.82 9.37 -13.29
N VAL A 39 -12.30 10.62 -13.17
CA VAL A 39 -13.51 10.95 -12.39
C VAL A 39 -14.70 10.08 -12.75
N ARG A 40 -14.91 9.83 -14.05
CA ARG A 40 -16.02 8.99 -14.52
C ARG A 40 -15.85 7.53 -14.18
N VAL A 41 -14.62 7.04 -14.22
CA VAL A 41 -14.26 5.66 -13.85
C VAL A 41 -14.53 5.45 -12.36
N LEU A 42 -14.01 6.33 -11.50
CA LEU A 42 -14.24 6.25 -10.05
C LEU A 42 -15.72 6.35 -9.68
N ALA A 43 -16.47 7.24 -10.31
CA ALA A 43 -17.92 7.34 -10.10
C ALA A 43 -18.67 6.06 -10.54
N SER A 44 -18.18 5.34 -11.55
CA SER A 44 -18.72 4.03 -11.94
C SER A 44 -18.40 2.95 -10.90
N MET A 45 -17.15 2.91 -10.41
CA MET A 45 -16.70 1.97 -9.37
C MET A 45 -17.44 2.19 -8.05
N GLU A 46 -17.59 3.45 -7.63
CA GLU A 46 -18.35 3.81 -6.42
C GLU A 46 -19.83 3.40 -6.53
N ARG A 47 -20.43 3.47 -7.72
CA ARG A 47 -21.80 2.97 -7.96
C ARG A 47 -21.88 1.46 -8.02
N ALA A 48 -20.91 0.80 -8.63
CA ALA A 48 -20.84 -0.66 -8.67
C ALA A 48 -20.76 -1.24 -7.25
N GLY A 49 -19.87 -0.70 -6.43
CA GLY A 49 -19.60 -1.20 -5.08
C GLY A 49 -19.12 -2.65 -5.07
N MET A 50 -18.86 -3.17 -3.88
CA MET A 50 -18.44 -4.56 -3.67
C MET A 50 -19.52 -5.34 -2.93
N TYR A 51 -19.86 -6.51 -3.42
CA TYR A 51 -20.82 -7.39 -2.75
C TYR A 51 -20.19 -7.95 -1.46
N VAL A 52 -20.96 -7.90 -0.38
CA VAL A 52 -20.55 -8.42 0.93
C VAL A 52 -21.55 -9.48 1.37
N ASP A 53 -21.06 -10.70 1.54
CA ASP A 53 -21.85 -11.81 2.06
C ASP A 53 -22.11 -11.63 3.57
N PRO A 54 -23.37 -11.40 4.01
CA PRO A 54 -23.68 -11.14 5.39
C PRO A 54 -23.48 -12.36 6.30
N ALA A 55 -23.66 -13.57 5.77
CA ALA A 55 -23.50 -14.80 6.54
C ALA A 55 -22.01 -15.05 6.85
N ARG A 56 -21.16 -14.90 5.85
CA ARG A 56 -19.69 -14.98 6.02
C ARG A 56 -19.19 -13.89 7.00
N LEU A 57 -19.70 -12.66 6.86
CA LEU A 57 -19.32 -11.55 7.75
C LEU A 57 -19.70 -11.84 9.21
N ALA A 58 -20.92 -12.34 9.44
CA ALA A 58 -21.41 -12.66 10.78
C ALA A 58 -20.60 -13.81 11.41
N ALA A 59 -20.36 -14.90 10.67
CA ALA A 59 -19.58 -16.04 11.14
C ALA A 59 -18.17 -15.63 11.59
N GLN A 60 -17.51 -14.78 10.81
CA GLN A 60 -16.18 -14.29 11.14
C GLN A 60 -16.17 -13.34 12.33
N SER A 61 -17.20 -12.49 12.46
CA SER A 61 -17.33 -11.62 13.62
C SER A 61 -17.51 -12.43 14.90
N GLU A 62 -18.33 -13.49 14.89
CA GLU A 62 -18.56 -14.37 16.04
C GLU A 62 -17.28 -15.14 16.43
N GLU A 63 -16.59 -15.72 15.48
CA GLU A 63 -15.30 -16.40 15.72
C GLU A 63 -14.29 -15.45 16.38
N LEU A 64 -14.19 -14.22 15.86
CA LEU A 64 -13.24 -13.23 16.37
C LEU A 64 -13.59 -12.76 17.77
N VAL A 65 -14.88 -12.65 18.12
CA VAL A 65 -15.34 -12.36 19.47
C VAL A 65 -14.85 -13.41 20.44
N GLY A 66 -15.00 -14.70 20.13
CA GLY A 66 -14.50 -15.79 20.96
C GLY A 66 -12.99 -15.74 21.19
N GLN A 67 -12.23 -15.47 20.12
CA GLN A 67 -10.78 -15.34 20.21
C GLN A 67 -10.36 -14.12 21.07
N ILE A 68 -11.00 -12.96 20.89
CA ILE A 68 -10.74 -11.75 21.68
C ILE A 68 -11.01 -11.99 23.16
N GLN A 69 -12.12 -12.63 23.50
CA GLN A 69 -12.48 -12.96 24.90
C GLN A 69 -11.45 -13.92 25.54
N SER A 70 -11.00 -14.92 24.80
CA SER A 70 -9.96 -15.84 25.27
C SER A 70 -8.63 -15.12 25.54
N LEU A 71 -8.23 -14.20 24.64
CA LEU A 71 -7.03 -13.38 24.83
C LEU A 71 -7.17 -12.44 26.03
N GLU A 72 -8.32 -11.80 26.23
CA GLU A 72 -8.56 -10.95 27.39
C GLU A 72 -8.41 -11.72 28.71
N LEU A 73 -8.99 -12.91 28.82
CA LEU A 73 -8.87 -13.78 29.98
C LEU A 73 -7.40 -14.13 30.25
N ARG A 74 -6.69 -14.59 29.22
CA ARG A 74 -5.28 -14.98 29.38
C ARG A 74 -4.36 -13.80 29.74
N ILE A 75 -4.57 -12.63 29.15
CA ILE A 75 -3.82 -11.42 29.50
C ILE A 75 -4.08 -11.00 30.95
N ARG A 76 -5.32 -11.07 31.43
CA ARG A 76 -5.68 -10.77 32.82
C ARG A 76 -5.07 -11.77 33.82
N GLU A 77 -5.04 -13.05 33.47
CA GLU A 77 -4.34 -14.07 34.27
C GLU A 77 -2.85 -13.73 34.44
N LEU A 78 -2.16 -13.44 33.32
CA LEU A 78 -0.75 -13.05 33.34
C LEU A 78 -0.49 -11.72 34.06
N ALA A 79 -1.48 -10.85 34.11
CA ALA A 79 -1.45 -9.62 34.89
C ALA A 79 -1.77 -9.82 36.40
N GLY A 80 -1.90 -11.09 36.86
CA GLY A 80 -2.21 -11.42 38.26
C GLY A 80 -3.69 -11.24 38.62
N GLY A 81 -4.62 -11.44 37.71
CA GLY A 81 -6.06 -11.40 37.91
C GLY A 81 -6.65 -9.99 38.04
N GLU A 82 -5.87 -8.94 37.79
CA GLU A 82 -6.37 -7.57 37.85
C GLU A 82 -7.23 -7.21 36.66
N GLU A 83 -8.38 -6.60 36.90
CA GLU A 83 -9.19 -6.03 35.82
C GLU A 83 -8.67 -4.66 35.40
N PHE A 84 -8.42 -4.50 34.11
CA PHE A 84 -8.02 -3.25 33.51
C PHE A 84 -8.48 -3.17 32.05
N ASN A 85 -8.55 -1.94 31.55
CA ASN A 85 -8.92 -1.71 30.16
C ASN A 85 -7.69 -1.84 29.24
N LEU A 86 -7.63 -2.91 28.45
CA LEU A 86 -6.58 -3.21 27.47
C LEU A 86 -6.45 -2.13 26.38
N SER A 87 -7.53 -1.41 26.08
CA SER A 87 -7.54 -0.30 25.13
C SER A 87 -7.05 1.02 25.74
N SER A 88 -6.80 1.08 27.07
CA SER A 88 -6.26 2.27 27.74
C SER A 88 -4.73 2.24 27.81
N PRO A 89 -4.01 3.10 27.05
CA PRO A 89 -2.55 3.11 27.08
C PRO A 89 -1.97 3.36 28.48
N MET A 90 -2.67 4.16 29.30
CA MET A 90 -2.24 4.48 30.66
C MET A 90 -2.36 3.27 31.59
N GLN A 91 -3.50 2.56 31.57
CA GLN A 91 -3.68 1.36 32.40
C GLN A 91 -2.74 0.24 31.95
N LEU A 92 -2.59 0.07 30.66
CA LEU A 92 -1.66 -0.92 30.10
C LEU A 92 -0.21 -0.63 30.50
N SER A 93 0.23 0.64 30.43
CA SER A 93 1.56 1.04 30.89
C SER A 93 1.78 0.70 32.38
N ARG A 94 0.80 0.99 33.22
CA ARG A 94 0.84 0.65 34.64
C ARG A 94 1.01 -0.86 34.89
N ILE A 95 0.24 -1.67 34.17
CA ILE A 95 0.33 -3.14 34.31
C ILE A 95 1.70 -3.63 33.85
N LEU A 96 2.14 -3.25 32.63
CA LEU A 96 3.37 -3.78 32.05
C LEU A 96 4.62 -3.31 32.80
N PHE A 97 4.72 -2.03 33.11
CA PHE A 97 5.97 -1.44 33.60
C PHE A 97 6.01 -1.27 35.11
N ASP A 98 4.89 -0.86 35.77
CA ASP A 98 4.89 -0.62 37.21
C ASP A 98 4.58 -1.90 38.00
N LYS A 99 3.66 -2.77 37.50
CA LYS A 99 3.26 -3.99 38.21
C LYS A 99 4.13 -5.19 37.83
N LEU A 100 4.28 -5.47 36.54
CA LEU A 100 5.04 -6.63 36.07
C LEU A 100 6.54 -6.35 35.92
N GLY A 101 6.97 -5.09 36.02
CA GLY A 101 8.37 -4.69 36.00
C GLY A 101 9.09 -4.93 34.67
N LEU A 102 8.39 -4.86 33.54
CA LEU A 102 9.03 -5.02 32.24
C LEU A 102 10.10 -3.96 32.01
N PRO A 103 11.16 -4.26 31.22
CA PRO A 103 12.26 -3.32 30.98
C PRO A 103 11.78 -1.99 30.40
N THR A 104 12.25 -0.89 30.99
CA THR A 104 11.93 0.48 30.54
C THR A 104 13.14 1.22 29.98
N ALA A 105 14.28 0.54 29.86
CA ALA A 105 15.51 1.14 29.32
C ALA A 105 15.29 1.64 27.88
N GLY A 106 15.60 2.92 27.66
CA GLY A 106 15.39 3.57 26.35
C GLY A 106 13.97 4.03 26.05
N LEU A 107 12.96 3.70 26.89
CA LEU A 107 11.59 4.13 26.70
C LEU A 107 11.37 5.57 27.18
N LYS A 108 10.63 6.34 26.40
CA LYS A 108 10.23 7.70 26.76
C LYS A 108 8.84 7.68 27.43
N LYS A 109 8.71 8.47 28.49
CA LYS A 109 7.39 8.75 29.05
C LYS A 109 6.63 9.73 28.15
N THR A 110 5.32 9.53 28.07
CA THR A 110 4.41 10.47 27.41
C THR A 110 4.29 11.77 28.21
N GLN A 111 3.71 12.81 27.64
CA GLN A 111 3.41 14.05 28.36
C GLN A 111 2.54 13.85 29.59
N ARG A 112 1.76 12.74 29.66
CA ARG A 112 0.91 12.35 30.79
C ARG A 112 1.63 11.49 31.84
N GLY A 113 2.96 11.30 31.71
CA GLY A 113 3.82 10.66 32.72
C GLY A 113 3.89 9.14 32.70
N TYR A 114 3.20 8.44 31.78
CA TYR A 114 3.29 6.98 31.62
C TYR A 114 4.17 6.58 30.42
N TYR A 115 4.72 5.38 30.42
CA TYR A 115 5.51 4.87 29.31
C TYR A 115 4.67 4.59 28.06
N SER A 116 5.22 4.82 26.89
CA SER A 116 4.55 4.55 25.63
C SER A 116 4.30 3.05 25.47
N THR A 117 3.09 2.70 25.06
CA THR A 117 2.67 1.34 24.68
C THR A 117 2.30 1.27 23.20
N ASN A 118 2.99 2.06 22.34
CA ASN A 118 2.78 2.00 20.91
C ASN A 118 3.28 0.67 20.34
N ALA A 119 2.91 0.36 19.09
CA ALA A 119 3.22 -0.92 18.46
C ALA A 119 4.73 -1.22 18.50
N LYS A 120 5.59 -0.26 18.14
CA LYS A 120 7.04 -0.45 18.12
C LYS A 120 7.61 -0.85 19.49
N VAL A 121 7.20 -0.17 20.56
CA VAL A 121 7.64 -0.51 21.93
C VAL A 121 7.19 -1.91 22.33
N LEU A 122 5.95 -2.28 21.96
CA LEU A 122 5.44 -3.61 22.29
C LEU A 122 6.07 -4.70 21.40
N GLU A 123 6.34 -4.45 20.15
CA GLU A 123 7.05 -5.40 19.25
C GLU A 123 8.45 -5.74 19.77
N ASP A 124 9.20 -4.74 20.26
CA ASP A 124 10.52 -4.95 20.86
C ASP A 124 10.42 -5.83 22.14
N LEU A 125 9.41 -5.62 22.98
CA LEU A 125 9.19 -6.38 24.22
C LEU A 125 8.54 -7.75 23.99
N ALA A 126 7.84 -7.96 22.88
CA ALA A 126 7.15 -9.20 22.58
C ALA A 126 8.08 -10.40 22.41
N LYS A 127 9.36 -10.16 22.06
CA LYS A 127 10.36 -11.21 21.90
C LYS A 127 10.52 -12.03 23.19
N ASP A 128 10.49 -11.38 24.35
CA ASP A 128 10.80 -11.98 25.64
C ASP A 128 9.58 -12.12 26.57
N HIS A 129 8.44 -11.50 26.24
CA HIS A 129 7.30 -11.43 27.14
C HIS A 129 5.98 -11.92 26.49
N GLU A 130 5.46 -13.05 26.96
CA GLU A 130 4.21 -13.67 26.48
C GLU A 130 3.02 -12.68 26.54
N ILE A 131 2.85 -11.98 27.67
CA ILE A 131 1.75 -11.02 27.83
C ILE A 131 1.76 -9.95 26.74
N VAL A 132 2.94 -9.50 26.29
CA VAL A 132 3.08 -8.46 25.26
C VAL A 132 2.68 -9.01 23.89
N ARG A 133 3.05 -10.26 23.57
CA ARG A 133 2.59 -10.92 22.33
C ARG A 133 1.08 -11.01 22.26
N LEU A 134 0.46 -11.44 23.37
CA LEU A 134 -1.01 -11.54 23.45
C LEU A 134 -1.70 -10.16 23.36
N ILE A 135 -1.11 -9.11 23.92
CA ILE A 135 -1.63 -7.74 23.80
C ILE A 135 -1.55 -7.24 22.35
N LEU A 136 -0.48 -7.52 21.60
CA LEU A 136 -0.38 -7.18 20.19
C LEU A 136 -1.44 -7.92 19.37
N GLU A 137 -1.61 -9.22 19.60
CA GLU A 137 -2.64 -10.04 18.95
C GLU A 137 -4.06 -9.53 19.29
N TYR A 138 -4.34 -9.24 20.55
CA TYR A 138 -5.60 -8.64 20.99
C TYR A 138 -5.90 -7.32 20.26
N ARG A 139 -4.91 -6.45 20.16
CA ARG A 139 -5.06 -5.16 19.48
C ARG A 139 -5.32 -5.31 17.99
N GLU A 140 -4.63 -6.23 17.32
CA GLU A 140 -4.86 -6.51 15.91
C GLU A 140 -6.28 -7.01 15.68
N LYS A 141 -6.72 -8.04 16.45
CA LYS A 141 -8.06 -8.61 16.34
C LYS A 141 -9.15 -7.59 16.62
N THR A 142 -9.00 -6.81 17.70
CA THR A 142 -9.97 -5.77 18.08
C THR A 142 -10.06 -4.67 17.03
N LYS A 143 -8.92 -4.25 16.45
CA LYS A 143 -8.88 -3.26 15.38
C LYS A 143 -9.59 -3.77 14.11
N ILE A 144 -9.31 -4.99 13.70
CA ILE A 144 -9.96 -5.60 12.52
C ILE A 144 -11.47 -5.71 12.73
N LYS A 145 -11.88 -6.21 13.88
CA LYS A 145 -13.30 -6.33 14.24
C LYS A 145 -13.99 -4.97 14.17
N SER A 146 -13.51 -3.99 14.95
CA SER A 146 -14.15 -2.67 15.05
C SER A 146 -14.09 -1.86 13.76
N THR A 147 -13.02 -1.98 12.97
CA THR A 147 -12.84 -1.19 11.75
C THR A 147 -13.61 -1.77 10.56
N TYR A 148 -13.71 -3.09 10.47
CA TYR A 148 -14.28 -3.76 9.31
C TYR A 148 -15.53 -4.58 9.66
N LEU A 149 -15.43 -5.62 10.49
CA LEU A 149 -16.53 -6.56 10.66
C LEU A 149 -17.79 -5.90 11.25
N ASP A 150 -17.63 -5.05 12.27
CA ASP A 150 -18.75 -4.35 12.90
C ASP A 150 -19.34 -3.24 12.02
N THR A 151 -18.52 -2.63 11.16
CA THR A 151 -18.93 -1.47 10.35
C THR A 151 -19.46 -1.87 8.98
N LEU A 152 -18.89 -2.88 8.32
CA LEU A 152 -19.28 -3.31 6.97
C LEU A 152 -20.73 -3.71 6.89
N GLY A 153 -21.26 -4.45 7.89
CA GLY A 153 -22.66 -4.84 7.95
C GLY A 153 -23.61 -3.64 7.93
N GLY A 154 -23.28 -2.57 8.66
CA GLY A 154 -24.05 -1.33 8.71
C GLY A 154 -23.89 -0.44 7.49
N GLN A 155 -22.80 -0.62 6.72
CA GLN A 155 -22.53 0.14 5.49
C GLN A 155 -23.06 -0.55 4.23
N ARG A 156 -23.46 -1.81 4.35
CA ARG A 156 -24.08 -2.57 3.27
C ARG A 156 -25.42 -1.95 2.89
N ARG A 157 -25.60 -1.59 1.63
CA ARG A 157 -26.84 -1.01 1.11
C ARG A 157 -27.87 -2.08 0.74
N ASN A 158 -29.05 -1.65 0.27
CA ASN A 158 -30.15 -2.53 -0.13
C ASN A 158 -29.80 -3.46 -1.30
N ASP A 159 -28.80 -3.09 -2.11
CA ASP A 159 -28.26 -3.91 -3.21
C ASP A 159 -27.27 -4.99 -2.73
N GLY A 160 -27.05 -5.10 -1.43
CA GLY A 160 -26.10 -6.05 -0.86
C GLY A 160 -24.64 -5.62 -0.94
N ARG A 161 -24.35 -4.41 -1.37
CA ARG A 161 -23.01 -3.92 -1.64
C ARG A 161 -22.55 -2.84 -0.67
N VAL A 162 -21.25 -2.74 -0.52
CA VAL A 162 -20.58 -1.65 0.17
C VAL A 162 -19.94 -0.74 -0.86
N HIS A 163 -20.19 0.56 -0.73
CA HIS A 163 -19.76 1.59 -1.68
C HIS A 163 -18.73 2.49 -0.99
N THR A 164 -17.47 2.26 -1.27
CA THR A 164 -16.39 3.15 -0.82
C THR A 164 -16.43 4.48 -1.58
N THR A 165 -15.76 5.48 -1.07
CA THR A 165 -15.50 6.75 -1.77
C THR A 165 -14.02 6.82 -2.12
N TYR A 166 -13.70 7.06 -3.39
CA TYR A 166 -12.33 7.28 -3.85
C TYR A 166 -11.96 8.75 -3.83
N ASN A 167 -10.80 9.06 -3.26
CA ASN A 167 -10.28 10.41 -3.20
C ASN A 167 -9.03 10.53 -4.08
N GLN A 168 -9.06 11.48 -5.04
CA GLN A 168 -7.94 11.73 -5.96
C GLN A 168 -6.91 12.73 -5.43
N THR A 169 -7.27 13.54 -4.41
CA THR A 169 -6.52 14.72 -4.00
C THR A 169 -5.95 14.65 -2.58
N ILE A 170 -6.08 13.50 -1.91
CA ILE A 170 -5.66 13.37 -0.50
C ILE A 170 -4.19 12.98 -0.37
N THR A 171 -3.71 12.07 -1.22
CA THR A 171 -2.33 11.57 -1.10
C THR A 171 -1.34 12.50 -1.80
N ALA A 172 -0.20 12.73 -1.18
CA ALA A 172 0.85 13.56 -1.76
C ALA A 172 1.60 12.87 -2.93
N THR A 173 1.42 11.58 -3.11
CA THR A 173 2.08 10.78 -4.16
C THR A 173 1.27 10.69 -5.45
N GLY A 174 0.01 11.14 -5.44
CA GLY A 174 -0.92 10.92 -6.56
C GLY A 174 -1.68 9.60 -6.50
N ARG A 175 -1.37 8.70 -5.55
CA ARG A 175 -2.17 7.49 -5.33
C ARG A 175 -3.60 7.84 -4.95
N LEU A 176 -4.55 7.00 -5.31
CA LEU A 176 -5.91 7.07 -4.78
C LEU A 176 -5.91 6.71 -3.29
N SER A 177 -6.85 7.27 -2.55
CA SER A 177 -7.21 6.74 -1.23
C SER A 177 -8.69 6.42 -1.20
N SER A 178 -9.08 5.45 -0.36
CA SER A 178 -10.49 5.09 -0.18
C SER A 178 -10.97 5.41 1.24
N SER A 179 -12.25 5.74 1.37
CA SER A 179 -12.86 6.08 2.65
C SER A 179 -14.33 5.68 2.69
N ASN A 180 -14.82 5.42 3.89
CA ASN A 180 -16.23 5.12 4.17
C ASN A 180 -16.82 3.91 3.40
N PRO A 181 -16.19 2.71 3.50
CA PRO A 181 -15.02 2.30 4.28
C PRO A 181 -13.70 2.45 3.52
N ASN A 182 -12.57 2.47 4.25
CA ASN A 182 -11.26 2.37 3.63
C ASN A 182 -10.94 0.90 3.31
N LEU A 183 -11.16 0.49 2.07
CA LEU A 183 -10.91 -0.87 1.60
C LEU A 183 -9.44 -1.13 1.26
N GLN A 184 -8.65 -0.08 0.98
CA GLN A 184 -7.24 -0.21 0.64
C GLN A 184 -6.34 -0.55 1.84
N ASN A 185 -6.85 -0.40 3.07
CA ASN A 185 -6.10 -0.66 4.30
C ASN A 185 -6.45 -2.01 4.97
N ILE A 186 -7.22 -2.87 4.32
CA ILE A 186 -7.44 -4.24 4.80
C ILE A 186 -6.10 -4.99 4.71
N PRO A 187 -5.60 -5.56 5.84
CA PRO A 187 -4.30 -6.23 5.83
C PRO A 187 -4.24 -7.37 4.80
N THR A 188 -3.15 -7.45 4.06
CA THR A 188 -2.98 -8.47 3.02
C THR A 188 -2.24 -9.71 3.50
N ARG A 189 -1.48 -9.62 4.59
CA ARG A 189 -0.57 -10.68 5.06
C ARG A 189 -1.05 -11.40 6.31
N SER A 190 -2.01 -10.86 7.05
CA SER A 190 -2.52 -11.50 8.25
C SER A 190 -3.71 -12.40 7.94
N GLU A 191 -3.84 -13.51 8.67
CA GLU A 191 -5.00 -14.40 8.59
C GLU A 191 -6.32 -13.64 8.82
N LEU A 192 -6.28 -12.62 9.68
CA LEU A 192 -7.43 -11.76 9.96
C LEU A 192 -7.83 -10.91 8.76
N GLY A 193 -6.86 -10.33 8.07
CA GLY A 193 -7.14 -9.58 6.84
C GLY A 193 -7.69 -10.49 5.74
N HIS A 194 -7.15 -11.69 5.62
CA HIS A 194 -7.66 -12.71 4.71
C HIS A 194 -9.11 -13.12 5.07
N ALA A 195 -9.40 -13.26 6.37
CA ALA A 195 -10.75 -13.52 6.85
C ALA A 195 -11.75 -12.40 6.45
N VAL A 196 -11.37 -11.12 6.60
CA VAL A 196 -12.22 -10.00 6.14
C VAL A 196 -12.45 -10.06 4.63
N LYS A 197 -11.42 -10.37 3.84
CA LYS A 197 -11.52 -10.47 2.38
C LYS A 197 -12.42 -11.62 1.92
N LYS A 198 -12.55 -12.70 2.69
CA LYS A 198 -13.49 -13.80 2.42
C LYS A 198 -14.96 -13.35 2.47
N ALA A 199 -15.28 -12.28 3.18
CA ALA A 199 -16.63 -11.73 3.20
C ALA A 199 -16.99 -10.94 1.94
N PHE A 200 -15.98 -10.46 1.18
CA PHE A 200 -16.21 -9.82 -0.12
C PHE A 200 -16.27 -10.89 -1.20
N SER A 201 -17.43 -11.07 -1.77
CA SER A 201 -17.73 -12.04 -2.81
C SER A 201 -18.36 -11.35 -4.04
N VAL A 202 -18.92 -12.12 -4.93
CA VAL A 202 -19.56 -11.66 -6.14
C VAL A 202 -20.98 -12.22 -6.24
N GLU A 203 -21.80 -11.68 -7.14
CA GLU A 203 -23.13 -12.20 -7.42
C GLU A 203 -23.06 -13.60 -8.07
N GLU A 204 -24.10 -14.39 -7.90
CA GLU A 204 -24.22 -15.73 -8.50
C GLU A 204 -24.00 -15.68 -10.01
N GLY A 205 -23.17 -16.58 -10.53
CA GLY A 205 -22.80 -16.63 -11.95
C GLY A 205 -21.62 -15.74 -12.34
N SER A 206 -21.10 -14.97 -11.40
CA SER A 206 -19.88 -14.16 -11.56
C SER A 206 -18.72 -14.72 -10.76
N VAL A 207 -17.51 -14.29 -11.10
CA VAL A 207 -16.28 -14.54 -10.36
C VAL A 207 -15.58 -13.22 -10.04
N PHE A 208 -14.76 -13.24 -9.00
CA PHE A 208 -13.86 -12.15 -8.66
C PHE A 208 -12.57 -12.30 -9.47
N VAL A 209 -12.17 -11.26 -10.18
CA VAL A 209 -10.93 -11.24 -10.96
C VAL A 209 -10.07 -10.11 -10.44
N ALA A 210 -8.87 -10.43 -9.95
CA ALA A 210 -7.85 -9.47 -9.52
C ALA A 210 -6.71 -9.46 -10.53
N ILE A 211 -6.29 -8.28 -10.98
CA ILE A 211 -5.18 -8.12 -11.91
C ILE A 211 -4.22 -7.09 -11.34
N ASP A 212 -2.99 -7.54 -11.02
CA ASP A 212 -1.98 -6.79 -10.29
C ASP A 212 -0.69 -6.61 -11.09
N TYR A 213 -0.10 -5.42 -11.04
CA TYR A 213 1.21 -5.21 -11.65
C TYR A 213 2.32 -5.96 -10.89
N SER A 214 3.05 -6.78 -11.59
CA SER A 214 4.22 -7.47 -11.05
C SER A 214 5.38 -6.49 -10.86
N GLN A 215 5.69 -6.15 -9.61
CA GLN A 215 6.86 -5.36 -9.20
C GLN A 215 6.99 -4.00 -9.91
N ILE A 216 5.91 -3.27 -10.13
CA ILE A 216 5.89 -2.04 -10.92
C ILE A 216 6.91 -1.00 -10.45
N GLU A 217 7.07 -0.80 -9.13
CA GLU A 217 8.02 0.21 -8.61
C GLU A 217 9.48 -0.16 -8.90
N LEU A 218 9.83 -1.46 -8.90
CA LEU A 218 11.17 -1.92 -9.27
C LEU A 218 11.42 -1.83 -10.79
N ARG A 219 10.40 -2.09 -11.61
CA ARG A 219 10.47 -1.89 -13.06
C ARG A 219 10.61 -0.41 -13.41
N LEU A 220 9.94 0.46 -12.67
CA LEU A 220 10.12 1.91 -12.80
C LEU A 220 11.51 2.35 -12.36
N LEU A 221 12.07 1.79 -11.31
CA LEU A 221 13.46 2.06 -10.91
C LEU A 221 14.43 1.64 -12.01
N ALA A 222 14.24 0.47 -12.64
CA ALA A 222 15.04 0.03 -13.78
C ALA A 222 14.94 1.00 -14.97
N HIS A 223 13.72 1.42 -15.31
CA HIS A 223 13.47 2.36 -16.39
C HIS A 223 14.12 3.73 -16.14
N LEU A 224 13.89 4.30 -14.96
CA LEU A 224 14.30 5.66 -14.62
C LEU A 224 15.82 5.75 -14.38
N SER A 225 16.42 4.75 -13.73
CA SER A 225 17.87 4.72 -13.52
C SER A 225 18.65 4.35 -14.78
N GLY A 226 18.04 3.57 -15.68
CA GLY A 226 18.71 3.03 -16.87
C GLY A 226 19.89 2.11 -16.52
N ASP A 227 19.94 1.59 -15.27
CA ASP A 227 20.98 0.65 -14.87
C ASP A 227 20.92 -0.61 -15.73
N GLU A 228 22.02 -0.91 -16.42
CA GLU A 228 22.08 -1.97 -17.44
C GLU A 228 21.80 -3.36 -16.83
N HIS A 229 22.31 -3.62 -15.65
CA HIS A 229 22.10 -4.91 -14.97
C HIS A 229 20.66 -5.08 -14.54
N LEU A 230 20.06 -4.00 -14.00
CA LEU A 230 18.67 -4.01 -13.56
C LEU A 230 17.71 -4.15 -14.75
N VAL A 231 17.99 -3.45 -15.85
CA VAL A 231 17.22 -3.55 -17.09
C VAL A 231 17.33 -4.94 -17.71
N SER A 232 18.54 -5.52 -17.78
CA SER A 232 18.75 -6.88 -18.32
C SER A 232 17.97 -7.93 -17.53
N ALA A 233 18.08 -7.93 -16.20
CA ALA A 233 17.39 -8.89 -15.34
C ALA A 233 15.86 -8.91 -15.57
N PHE A 234 15.23 -7.75 -15.75
CA PHE A 234 13.80 -7.68 -16.04
C PHE A 234 13.44 -8.10 -17.48
N ASN A 235 14.32 -7.85 -18.46
CA ASN A 235 14.09 -8.22 -19.85
C ASN A 235 14.29 -9.72 -20.11
N GLU A 236 15.18 -10.36 -19.35
CA GLU A 236 15.45 -11.79 -19.45
C GLU A 236 14.42 -12.65 -18.70
N GLY A 237 13.51 -12.00 -17.94
CA GLY A 237 12.46 -12.69 -17.21
C GLY A 237 12.97 -13.50 -16.01
N GLU A 238 14.14 -13.18 -15.50
CA GLU A 238 14.76 -13.84 -14.37
C GLU A 238 14.09 -13.46 -13.04
N ASP A 239 14.30 -14.30 -12.02
CA ASP A 239 13.90 -13.96 -10.66
C ASP A 239 14.79 -12.82 -10.13
N PHE A 240 14.35 -11.59 -10.32
CA PHE A 240 15.08 -10.39 -9.92
C PHE A 240 15.56 -10.43 -8.46
N HIS A 241 14.79 -11.02 -7.54
CA HIS A 241 15.21 -11.12 -6.16
C HIS A 241 16.32 -12.17 -5.95
N ALA A 242 16.34 -13.21 -6.74
CA ALA A 242 17.42 -14.20 -6.74
C ALA A 242 18.68 -13.60 -7.38
N GLU A 243 18.56 -12.90 -8.50
CA GLU A 243 19.68 -12.18 -9.14
C GLU A 243 20.31 -11.14 -8.19
N THR A 244 19.48 -10.34 -7.53
CA THR A 244 19.96 -9.40 -6.51
C THR A 244 20.69 -10.13 -5.37
N ALA A 245 20.15 -11.26 -4.90
CA ALA A 245 20.77 -12.04 -3.84
C ALA A 245 22.15 -12.55 -4.27
N ALA A 246 22.26 -13.12 -5.46
CA ALA A 246 23.53 -13.60 -6.02
C ALA A 246 24.60 -12.49 -6.03
N ARG A 247 24.23 -11.30 -6.54
CA ARG A 247 25.14 -10.15 -6.64
C ARG A 247 25.51 -9.54 -5.28
N VAL A 248 24.54 -9.37 -4.39
CA VAL A 248 24.74 -8.74 -3.06
C VAL A 248 25.53 -9.65 -2.13
N PHE A 249 25.26 -10.94 -2.17
CA PHE A 249 25.92 -11.91 -1.27
C PHE A 249 27.12 -12.63 -1.91
N GLY A 250 27.39 -12.41 -3.22
CA GLY A 250 28.54 -12.98 -3.91
C GLY A 250 28.46 -14.50 -4.08
N VAL A 251 27.27 -15.03 -4.32
CA VAL A 251 27.00 -16.46 -4.58
C VAL A 251 26.49 -16.66 -6.02
N ALA A 252 26.57 -17.89 -6.54
CA ALA A 252 25.92 -18.20 -7.80
C ALA A 252 24.39 -18.20 -7.68
N VAL A 253 23.67 -17.93 -8.75
CA VAL A 253 22.18 -17.80 -8.72
C VAL A 253 21.53 -19.11 -8.26
N ASP A 254 22.06 -20.24 -8.66
CA ASP A 254 21.61 -21.58 -8.28
C ASP A 254 21.93 -21.95 -6.81
N GLU A 255 22.82 -21.21 -6.16
CA GLU A 255 23.16 -21.34 -4.73
C GLU A 255 22.31 -20.40 -3.85
N VAL A 256 21.43 -19.56 -4.44
CA VAL A 256 20.59 -18.63 -3.69
C VAL A 256 19.52 -19.38 -2.89
N THR A 257 19.68 -19.37 -1.58
CA THR A 257 18.68 -19.95 -0.67
C THR A 257 17.42 -19.08 -0.56
N PRO A 258 16.25 -19.64 -0.15
CA PRO A 258 15.06 -18.84 0.12
C PRO A 258 15.28 -17.69 1.12
N GLN A 259 16.19 -17.88 2.10
CA GLN A 259 16.54 -16.82 3.06
C GLN A 259 17.33 -15.69 2.40
N LEU A 260 18.33 -15.99 1.56
CA LEU A 260 19.08 -14.99 0.83
C LEU A 260 18.17 -14.21 -0.12
N ARG A 261 17.27 -14.90 -0.84
CA ARG A 261 16.27 -14.29 -1.69
C ARG A 261 15.33 -13.35 -0.92
N SER A 262 14.88 -13.78 0.27
CA SER A 262 14.02 -12.95 1.14
C SER A 262 14.75 -11.70 1.64
N ARG A 263 16.03 -11.82 2.03
CA ARG A 263 16.88 -10.69 2.42
C ARG A 263 17.07 -9.71 1.25
N ALA A 264 17.37 -10.20 0.07
CA ALA A 264 17.50 -9.39 -1.15
C ALA A 264 16.18 -8.67 -1.48
N LYS A 265 15.04 -9.36 -1.34
CA LYS A 265 13.72 -8.73 -1.49
C LYS A 265 13.54 -7.54 -0.55
N ALA A 266 13.94 -7.66 0.72
CA ALA A 266 13.88 -6.56 1.68
C ALA A 266 14.81 -5.40 1.29
N VAL A 267 16.01 -5.68 0.76
CA VAL A 267 16.92 -4.65 0.24
C VAL A 267 16.31 -3.95 -0.97
N ASN A 268 15.82 -4.69 -1.96
CA ASN A 268 15.22 -4.15 -3.18
C ASN A 268 14.09 -3.16 -2.87
N PHE A 269 13.12 -3.56 -2.03
CA PHE A 269 12.06 -2.64 -1.62
C PHE A 269 12.57 -1.52 -0.73
N GLY A 270 13.52 -1.81 0.16
CA GLY A 270 14.16 -0.81 1.01
C GLY A 270 14.76 0.33 0.20
N ILE A 271 15.48 0.03 -0.88
CA ILE A 271 16.09 1.02 -1.77
C ILE A 271 15.03 1.90 -2.45
N VAL A 272 13.97 1.29 -3.00
CA VAL A 272 12.84 2.04 -3.63
C VAL A 272 12.21 3.02 -2.63
N TYR A 273 12.11 2.64 -1.36
CA TYR A 273 11.54 3.49 -0.32
C TYR A 273 12.58 4.40 0.37
N GLY A 274 13.83 4.45 -0.11
CA GLY A 274 14.89 5.25 0.46
C GLY A 274 15.27 4.84 1.89
N GLN A 275 15.09 3.55 2.23
CA GLN A 275 15.39 3.00 3.54
C GLN A 275 16.90 3.04 3.81
N GLN A 276 17.28 3.50 5.01
CA GLN A 276 18.66 3.55 5.47
C GLN A 276 19.02 2.27 6.24
N ALA A 277 20.33 2.07 6.50
CA ALA A 277 20.84 0.90 7.20
C ALA A 277 20.13 0.59 8.53
N TYR A 278 19.74 1.60 9.30
CA TYR A 278 18.95 1.42 10.52
C TYR A 278 17.58 0.79 10.24
N GLY A 279 16.86 1.27 9.24
CA GLY A 279 15.56 0.71 8.88
C GLY A 279 15.68 -0.74 8.41
N LEU A 280 16.68 -1.02 7.56
CA LEU A 280 16.93 -2.37 7.05
C LEU A 280 17.34 -3.34 8.17
N SER A 281 18.18 -2.91 9.11
CA SER A 281 18.59 -3.71 10.27
C SER A 281 17.39 -4.13 11.13
N GLN A 282 16.44 -3.22 11.34
CA GLN A 282 15.19 -3.53 12.06
C GLN A 282 14.30 -4.50 11.27
N THR A 283 14.19 -4.31 9.94
CA THR A 283 13.35 -5.17 9.08
C THR A 283 13.87 -6.60 9.03
N LEU A 284 15.19 -6.79 8.99
CA LEU A 284 15.83 -8.10 8.86
C LEU A 284 16.28 -8.71 10.19
N ASP A 285 16.17 -7.97 11.31
CA ASP A 285 16.71 -8.35 12.63
C ASP A 285 18.19 -8.71 12.59
N ILE A 286 19.00 -7.84 11.94
CA ILE A 286 20.46 -7.98 11.75
C ILE A 286 21.21 -6.78 12.31
N PRO A 287 22.52 -6.91 12.58
CA PRO A 287 23.34 -5.79 12.97
C PRO A 287 23.35 -4.66 11.93
N MET A 288 23.39 -3.41 12.40
CA MET A 288 23.39 -2.22 11.51
C MET A 288 24.59 -2.21 10.55
N ALA A 289 25.74 -2.78 10.97
CA ALA A 289 26.92 -2.90 10.12
C ALA A 289 26.65 -3.83 8.91
N GLU A 290 25.99 -4.97 9.14
CA GLU A 290 25.60 -5.92 8.10
C GLU A 290 24.58 -5.28 7.15
N ALA A 291 23.56 -4.61 7.68
CA ALA A 291 22.58 -3.91 6.86
C ALA A 291 23.22 -2.83 5.96
N ARG A 292 24.23 -2.12 6.48
CA ARG A 292 25.00 -1.13 5.71
C ARG A 292 25.77 -1.81 4.57
N GLU A 293 26.48 -2.91 4.87
CA GLU A 293 27.22 -3.66 3.87
C GLU A 293 26.30 -4.17 2.75
N MET A 294 25.10 -4.66 3.09
CA MET A 294 24.11 -5.08 2.10
C MET A 294 23.67 -3.94 1.18
N ILE A 295 23.43 -2.73 1.72
CA ILE A 295 23.08 -1.55 0.93
C ILE A 295 24.27 -1.14 0.03
N ASP A 296 25.49 -1.14 0.56
CA ASP A 296 26.69 -0.79 -0.19
C ASP A 296 26.95 -1.83 -1.31
N ALA A 297 26.76 -3.12 -1.03
CA ALA A 297 26.85 -4.19 -2.02
C ALA A 297 25.79 -4.04 -3.13
N TYR A 298 24.56 -3.68 -2.77
CA TYR A 298 23.51 -3.38 -3.73
C TYR A 298 23.92 -2.26 -4.70
N PHE A 299 24.43 -1.15 -4.18
CA PHE A 299 24.85 -0.02 -5.03
C PHE A 299 26.13 -0.29 -5.82
N ARG A 300 26.97 -1.24 -5.37
CA ARG A 300 28.09 -1.75 -6.20
C ARG A 300 27.58 -2.60 -7.37
N ALA A 301 26.52 -3.39 -7.12
CA ALA A 301 25.91 -4.23 -8.14
C ALA A 301 25.09 -3.41 -9.16
N TYR A 302 24.47 -2.31 -8.71
CA TYR A 302 23.59 -1.44 -9.49
C TYR A 302 24.02 0.04 -9.39
N PRO A 303 25.16 0.41 -9.99
CA PRO A 303 25.71 1.77 -9.85
C PRO A 303 24.84 2.84 -10.50
N GLY A 304 24.10 2.51 -11.57
CA GLY A 304 23.13 3.42 -12.21
C GLY A 304 21.99 3.81 -11.28
N VAL A 305 21.53 2.89 -10.44
CA VAL A 305 20.52 3.19 -9.42
C VAL A 305 21.04 4.23 -8.43
N ARG A 306 22.27 4.08 -7.94
CA ARG A 306 22.88 5.05 -7.03
C ARG A 306 22.93 6.44 -7.64
N THR A 307 23.47 6.53 -8.86
CA THR A 307 23.58 7.78 -9.60
C THR A 307 22.22 8.46 -9.74
N TYR A 308 21.21 7.72 -10.19
CA TYR A 308 19.86 8.22 -10.37
C TYR A 308 19.25 8.78 -9.07
N LEU A 309 19.38 8.05 -7.96
CA LEU A 309 18.84 8.49 -6.67
C LEU A 309 19.55 9.75 -6.17
N ASP A 310 20.88 9.84 -6.31
CA ASP A 310 21.65 11.02 -5.92
C ASP A 310 21.27 12.25 -6.76
N GLU A 311 21.10 12.08 -8.08
CA GLU A 311 20.62 13.12 -9.00
C GLU A 311 19.22 13.59 -8.69
N THR A 312 18.31 12.65 -8.35
CA THR A 312 16.93 12.96 -7.94
C THR A 312 16.90 13.81 -6.68
N VAL A 313 17.73 13.49 -5.69
CA VAL A 313 17.86 14.29 -4.46
C VAL A 313 18.47 15.66 -4.77
N ALA A 314 19.48 15.74 -5.62
CA ALA A 314 20.09 17.01 -6.03
C ALA A 314 19.07 17.91 -6.75
N PHE A 315 18.31 17.36 -7.68
CA PHE A 315 17.21 18.03 -8.37
C PHE A 315 16.17 18.58 -7.38
N ALA A 316 15.72 17.74 -6.44
CA ALA A 316 14.74 18.15 -5.46
C ALA A 316 15.25 19.25 -4.51
N LYS A 317 16.53 19.23 -4.13
CA LYS A 317 17.18 20.31 -3.38
C LYS A 317 17.22 21.63 -4.15
N GLN A 318 17.44 21.58 -5.44
CA GLN A 318 17.49 22.76 -6.29
C GLN A 318 16.10 23.35 -6.58
N THR A 319 15.13 22.50 -6.90
CA THR A 319 13.79 22.91 -7.35
C THR A 319 12.77 23.06 -6.24
N GLY A 320 12.96 22.33 -5.12
CA GLY A 320 12.03 22.24 -4.00
C GLY A 320 10.93 21.19 -4.19
N TYR A 321 10.98 20.36 -5.25
CA TYR A 321 10.02 19.29 -5.51
C TYR A 321 10.68 18.07 -6.16
N ALA A 322 10.02 16.92 -6.08
CA ALA A 322 10.28 15.76 -6.91
C ALA A 322 9.17 15.61 -7.96
N GLU A 323 9.47 14.93 -9.08
CA GLU A 323 8.57 14.85 -10.25
C GLU A 323 8.47 13.41 -10.76
N THR A 324 7.26 13.00 -11.22
CA THR A 324 7.03 11.70 -11.88
C THR A 324 7.42 11.78 -13.36
N MET A 325 7.49 10.64 -14.04
CA MET A 325 7.73 10.58 -15.50
C MET A 325 6.63 11.29 -16.31
N TYR A 326 5.49 11.56 -15.73
CA TYR A 326 4.37 12.30 -16.35
C TYR A 326 4.31 13.77 -15.93
N GLY A 327 5.28 14.25 -15.12
CA GLY A 327 5.35 15.64 -14.70
C GLY A 327 4.54 15.98 -13.44
N ARG A 328 4.05 14.96 -12.68
CA ARG A 328 3.41 15.21 -11.38
C ARG A 328 4.44 15.66 -10.37
N ARG A 329 4.27 16.87 -9.84
CA ARG A 329 5.19 17.47 -8.87
C ARG A 329 4.70 17.30 -7.45
N ARG A 330 5.62 16.88 -6.58
CA ARG A 330 5.43 16.83 -5.14
C ARG A 330 6.38 17.83 -4.48
N PRO A 331 5.89 18.96 -3.92
CA PRO A 331 6.71 19.87 -3.12
C PRO A 331 7.30 19.16 -1.90
N ILE A 332 8.56 19.44 -1.57
CA ILE A 332 9.27 18.83 -0.44
C ILE A 332 9.89 19.93 0.44
N PRO A 333 9.07 20.66 1.21
CA PRO A 333 9.56 21.74 2.08
C PRO A 333 10.50 21.23 3.17
N GLU A 334 10.43 19.95 3.54
CA GLU A 334 11.26 19.29 4.53
C GLU A 334 12.76 19.35 4.19
N LEU A 335 13.13 19.46 2.92
CA LEU A 335 14.54 19.61 2.50
C LEU A 335 15.17 20.90 3.02
N ARG A 336 14.37 21.93 3.32
CA ARG A 336 14.83 23.21 3.86
C ARG A 336 14.93 23.22 5.40
N VAL A 337 14.39 22.20 6.07
CA VAL A 337 14.38 22.09 7.54
C VAL A 337 15.46 21.09 7.98
N PRO A 338 16.53 21.50 8.67
CA PRO A 338 17.65 20.60 9.02
C PRO A 338 17.22 19.32 9.72
N ALA A 339 16.30 19.40 10.68
CA ALA A 339 15.79 18.24 11.43
C ALA A 339 14.94 17.27 10.59
N GLN A 340 14.42 17.70 9.43
CA GLN A 340 13.56 16.92 8.55
C GLN A 340 14.23 16.57 7.21
N ARG A 341 15.46 17.04 6.98
CA ARG A 341 16.17 16.88 5.69
C ARG A 341 16.25 15.43 5.24
N MET A 342 16.61 14.51 6.12
CA MET A 342 16.69 13.08 5.79
C MET A 342 15.33 12.50 5.36
N PHE A 343 14.25 12.97 5.96
CA PHE A 343 12.90 12.60 5.53
C PHE A 343 12.58 13.17 4.14
N GLY A 344 12.95 14.44 3.89
CA GLY A 344 12.79 15.07 2.58
C GLY A 344 13.58 14.36 1.48
N GLU A 345 14.83 13.94 1.74
CA GLU A 345 15.65 13.19 0.79
C GLU A 345 15.02 11.83 0.44
N ARG A 346 14.54 11.08 1.44
CA ARG A 346 13.80 9.82 1.17
C ARG A 346 12.52 10.06 0.35
N THR A 347 11.81 11.14 0.66
CA THR A 347 10.62 11.53 -0.09
C THR A 347 10.96 11.84 -1.56
N ALA A 348 12.08 12.53 -1.80
CA ALA A 348 12.56 12.82 -3.15
C ALA A 348 12.91 11.55 -3.93
N MET A 349 13.62 10.61 -3.29
CA MET A 349 14.00 9.32 -3.90
C MET A 349 12.77 8.49 -4.28
N ASN A 350 11.79 8.40 -3.39
CA ASN A 350 10.63 7.51 -3.56
C ASN A 350 9.59 8.06 -4.57
N HIS A 351 9.36 9.37 -4.59
CA HIS A 351 8.25 9.95 -5.34
C HIS A 351 8.25 9.64 -6.84
N PRO A 352 9.39 9.67 -7.58
CA PRO A 352 9.40 9.35 -9.01
C PRO A 352 8.88 7.95 -9.32
N MET A 353 9.22 6.93 -8.53
CA MET A 353 8.73 5.56 -8.72
C MET A 353 7.27 5.44 -8.28
N GLN A 354 6.96 5.76 -7.02
CA GLN A 354 5.62 5.59 -6.47
C GLN A 354 4.57 6.47 -7.16
N GLY A 355 4.93 7.71 -7.50
CA GLY A 355 4.03 8.62 -8.20
C GLY A 355 3.82 8.19 -9.65
N SER A 356 4.88 7.74 -10.37
CA SER A 356 4.73 7.24 -11.73
C SER A 356 3.90 5.95 -11.78
N ALA A 357 4.04 5.05 -10.81
CA ALA A 357 3.17 3.89 -10.68
C ALA A 357 1.70 4.30 -10.50
N ALA A 358 1.44 5.34 -9.67
CA ALA A 358 0.09 5.88 -9.50
C ALA A 358 -0.47 6.51 -10.79
N ASP A 359 0.35 7.18 -11.57
CA ASP A 359 -0.06 7.73 -12.87
C ASP A 359 -0.36 6.62 -13.88
N ILE A 360 0.48 5.60 -13.95
CA ILE A 360 0.33 4.44 -14.83
C ILE A 360 -0.99 3.71 -14.54
N ILE A 361 -1.27 3.36 -13.29
CA ILE A 361 -2.51 2.63 -12.99
C ILE A 361 -3.75 3.47 -13.25
N LYS A 362 -3.71 4.78 -13.04
CA LYS A 362 -4.81 5.69 -13.37
C LYS A 362 -5.09 5.73 -14.87
N ILE A 363 -4.04 5.78 -15.70
CA ILE A 363 -4.18 5.73 -17.16
C ILE A 363 -4.74 4.37 -17.58
N ALA A 364 -4.25 3.27 -17.01
CA ALA A 364 -4.77 1.93 -17.26
C ALA A 364 -6.26 1.82 -16.91
N MET A 365 -6.68 2.34 -15.73
CA MET A 365 -8.08 2.38 -15.32
C MET A 365 -8.97 3.09 -16.35
N VAL A 366 -8.52 4.20 -16.90
CA VAL A 366 -9.28 4.95 -17.93
C VAL A 366 -9.41 4.11 -19.19
N ARG A 367 -8.31 3.55 -19.72
CA ARG A 367 -8.30 2.72 -20.95
C ARG A 367 -9.16 1.48 -20.79
N VAL A 368 -8.99 0.75 -19.69
CA VAL A 368 -9.79 -0.44 -19.37
C VAL A 368 -11.28 -0.10 -19.31
N ALA A 369 -11.66 0.99 -18.62
CA ALA A 369 -13.06 1.41 -18.52
C ALA A 369 -13.66 1.82 -19.88
N GLU A 370 -12.87 2.38 -20.78
CA GLU A 370 -13.26 2.71 -22.15
C GLU A 370 -13.50 1.44 -22.96
N ARG A 371 -12.59 0.46 -22.89
CA ARG A 371 -12.72 -0.82 -23.59
C ARG A 371 -13.87 -1.68 -23.06
N LEU A 372 -14.04 -1.77 -21.74
CA LEU A 372 -15.20 -2.46 -21.14
C LEU A 372 -16.52 -1.97 -21.75
N ARG A 373 -16.64 -0.65 -21.91
CA ARG A 373 -17.83 -0.04 -22.50
C ARG A 373 -17.93 -0.26 -24.01
N ALA A 374 -16.84 -0.07 -24.73
CA ALA A 374 -16.81 -0.15 -26.19
C ALA A 374 -17.05 -1.58 -26.70
N GLU A 375 -16.52 -2.57 -26.00
CA GLU A 375 -16.64 -3.98 -26.35
C GLU A 375 -17.88 -4.66 -25.73
N GLY A 376 -18.63 -3.94 -24.87
CA GLY A 376 -19.90 -4.41 -24.32
C GLY A 376 -19.78 -5.45 -23.22
N PHE A 377 -18.68 -5.47 -22.47
CA PHE A 377 -18.53 -6.35 -21.31
C PHE A 377 -19.58 -6.08 -20.25
N ALA A 378 -20.12 -7.14 -19.66
CA ALA A 378 -20.94 -7.08 -18.46
C ALA A 378 -20.09 -6.99 -17.17
N ALA A 379 -18.81 -7.32 -17.26
CA ALA A 379 -17.84 -7.19 -16.19
C ALA A 379 -17.75 -5.74 -15.67
N LYS A 380 -17.58 -5.58 -14.38
CA LYS A 380 -17.51 -4.28 -13.69
C LYS A 380 -16.18 -4.15 -12.96
N MET A 381 -15.44 -3.07 -13.18
CA MET A 381 -14.35 -2.68 -12.30
C MET A 381 -14.93 -2.21 -10.97
N ILE A 382 -14.60 -2.86 -9.86
CA ILE A 382 -15.23 -2.65 -8.55
C ILE A 382 -14.27 -2.07 -7.50
N LEU A 383 -12.96 -2.34 -7.62
CA LEU A 383 -11.99 -1.87 -6.65
C LEU A 383 -10.64 -1.60 -7.32
N GLN A 384 -9.88 -0.66 -6.75
CA GLN A 384 -8.48 -0.42 -7.02
C GLN A 384 -7.73 -0.39 -5.70
N VAL A 385 -6.69 -1.21 -5.55
CA VAL A 385 -5.85 -1.30 -4.35
C VAL A 385 -4.39 -1.31 -4.76
N HIS A 386 -3.62 -0.29 -4.37
CA HIS A 386 -2.19 -0.11 -4.70
C HIS A 386 -1.92 -0.13 -6.21
N ASP A 387 -1.50 -1.27 -6.74
CA ASP A 387 -1.17 -1.56 -8.14
C ASP A 387 -2.09 -2.62 -8.77
N GLU A 388 -3.22 -2.93 -8.11
CA GLU A 388 -4.21 -3.93 -8.47
C GLU A 388 -5.53 -3.30 -8.92
N LEU A 389 -6.16 -3.91 -9.94
CA LEU A 389 -7.52 -3.65 -10.38
C LEU A 389 -8.38 -4.90 -10.18
N ASP A 390 -9.50 -4.73 -9.49
CA ASP A 390 -10.42 -5.82 -9.17
C ASP A 390 -11.74 -5.68 -9.93
N PHE A 391 -12.23 -6.82 -10.41
CA PHE A 391 -13.45 -6.90 -11.22
C PHE A 391 -14.42 -7.93 -10.66
N GLU A 392 -15.70 -7.65 -10.80
CA GLU A 392 -16.76 -8.64 -10.79
C GLU A 392 -17.09 -8.97 -12.26
N CYS A 393 -16.92 -10.22 -12.63
CA CYS A 393 -16.98 -10.68 -14.02
C CYS A 393 -17.88 -11.89 -14.17
N PRO A 394 -18.87 -11.90 -15.11
CA PRO A 394 -19.56 -13.12 -15.47
C PRO A 394 -18.57 -14.21 -15.87
N ALA A 395 -18.78 -15.44 -15.39
CA ALA A 395 -17.85 -16.55 -15.63
C ALA A 395 -17.56 -16.79 -17.14
N SER A 396 -18.51 -16.45 -18.01
CA SER A 396 -18.36 -16.58 -19.47
C SER A 396 -17.45 -15.54 -20.12
N GLU A 397 -17.12 -14.44 -19.43
CA GLU A 397 -16.32 -13.33 -19.97
C GLU A 397 -14.88 -13.32 -19.44
N VAL A 398 -14.53 -14.20 -18.49
CA VAL A 398 -13.28 -14.14 -17.72
C VAL A 398 -12.02 -14.11 -18.60
N ASP A 399 -11.91 -15.06 -19.54
CA ASP A 399 -10.71 -15.16 -20.40
C ASP A 399 -10.55 -13.91 -21.28
N ALA A 400 -11.65 -13.41 -21.83
CA ALA A 400 -11.67 -12.20 -22.65
C ALA A 400 -11.33 -10.95 -21.82
N LEU A 401 -11.90 -10.84 -20.61
CA LEU A 401 -11.62 -9.76 -19.69
C LEU A 401 -10.13 -9.74 -19.30
N VAL A 402 -9.58 -10.88 -18.86
CA VAL A 402 -8.19 -10.99 -18.46
C VAL A 402 -7.24 -10.61 -19.59
N ALA A 403 -7.50 -11.11 -20.81
CA ALA A 403 -6.71 -10.77 -21.98
C ALA A 403 -6.71 -9.27 -22.27
N MET A 404 -7.91 -8.66 -22.29
CA MET A 404 -8.10 -7.23 -22.55
C MET A 404 -7.46 -6.35 -21.48
N VAL A 405 -7.66 -6.66 -20.18
CA VAL A 405 -7.12 -5.85 -19.10
C VAL A 405 -5.60 -5.94 -19.04
N ARG A 406 -5.03 -7.14 -19.26
CA ARG A 406 -3.58 -7.31 -19.37
C ARG A 406 -2.97 -6.48 -20.51
N GLU A 407 -3.59 -6.55 -21.69
CA GLU A 407 -3.15 -5.75 -22.85
C GLU A 407 -3.08 -4.25 -22.51
N GLU A 408 -4.13 -3.70 -21.86
CA GLU A 408 -4.17 -2.29 -21.49
C GLU A 408 -3.20 -1.94 -20.35
N MET A 409 -3.08 -2.80 -19.34
CA MET A 409 -2.15 -2.56 -18.23
C MET A 409 -0.68 -2.65 -18.69
N GLU A 410 -0.34 -3.67 -19.45
CA GLU A 410 1.04 -3.88 -19.93
C GLU A 410 1.44 -2.87 -21.04
N GLY A 411 0.48 -2.47 -21.87
CA GLY A 411 0.68 -1.52 -22.98
C GLY A 411 0.53 -0.04 -22.61
N VAL A 412 0.28 0.30 -21.34
CA VAL A 412 -0.04 1.68 -20.92
C VAL A 412 1.14 2.64 -21.06
N ALA A 413 2.36 2.16 -20.90
CA ALA A 413 3.59 2.94 -20.96
C ALA A 413 4.70 2.17 -21.67
N GLN A 414 5.54 2.90 -22.42
CA GLN A 414 6.74 2.35 -23.05
C GLN A 414 7.94 2.55 -22.12
N LEU A 415 8.31 1.50 -21.39
CA LEU A 415 9.45 1.49 -20.51
C LEU A 415 10.64 0.75 -21.17
N ARG A 416 11.83 0.83 -20.56
CA ARG A 416 13.02 0.04 -20.95
C ARG A 416 12.87 -1.45 -20.59
N VAL A 417 11.90 -1.76 -19.75
CA VAL A 417 11.55 -3.11 -19.27
C VAL A 417 10.05 -3.32 -19.45
N PRO A 418 9.59 -4.55 -19.70
CA PRO A 418 8.16 -4.81 -19.87
C PRO A 418 7.39 -4.53 -18.55
N LEU A 419 6.18 -3.96 -18.64
CA LEU A 419 5.20 -4.07 -17.59
C LEU A 419 4.54 -5.45 -17.69
N ILE A 420 4.32 -6.09 -16.54
CA ILE A 420 3.67 -7.40 -16.47
C ILE A 420 2.51 -7.29 -15.48
N ALA A 421 1.35 -7.81 -15.88
CA ALA A 421 0.15 -7.86 -15.06
C ALA A 421 -0.26 -9.33 -14.84
N ASP A 422 -0.30 -9.75 -13.58
CA ASP A 422 -0.68 -11.09 -13.18
C ASP A 422 -2.18 -11.13 -12.81
N ALA A 423 -2.90 -12.14 -13.30
CA ALA A 423 -4.33 -12.30 -13.03
C ALA A 423 -4.56 -13.47 -12.07
N SER A 424 -5.43 -13.27 -11.10
CA SER A 424 -5.93 -14.28 -10.18
C SER A 424 -7.46 -14.26 -10.15
N ILE A 425 -8.09 -15.43 -10.03
CA ILE A 425 -9.54 -15.61 -10.13
C ILE A 425 -10.01 -16.41 -8.92
N GLY A 426 -11.15 -16.03 -8.34
CA GLY A 426 -11.75 -16.73 -7.21
C GLY A 426 -13.23 -16.41 -7.05
N GLU A 427 -13.90 -17.04 -6.08
CA GLU A 427 -15.27 -16.69 -5.69
C GLU A 427 -15.30 -15.49 -4.73
N THR A 428 -14.18 -15.22 -4.09
CA THR A 428 -14.01 -14.14 -3.11
C THR A 428 -12.73 -13.36 -3.37
N TRP A 429 -12.66 -12.16 -2.83
CA TRP A 429 -11.42 -11.38 -2.89
C TRP A 429 -10.23 -12.09 -2.23
N ALA A 430 -10.47 -12.93 -1.23
CA ALA A 430 -9.42 -13.70 -0.59
C ALA A 430 -8.85 -14.82 -1.47
N GLU A 431 -9.67 -15.43 -2.31
CA GLU A 431 -9.27 -16.53 -3.21
C GLU A 431 -8.62 -16.02 -4.50
N ALA A 432 -8.93 -14.80 -4.90
CA ALA A 432 -8.31 -14.13 -6.04
C ALA A 432 -6.96 -13.46 -5.68
N LYS A 433 -6.24 -14.01 -4.66
CA LYS A 433 -4.93 -13.49 -4.23
C LYS A 433 -3.93 -14.59 -3.92
#